data_477b8aff7fdb43af62c6a47c909c88c6
#
_entry.id   477b8aff7fdb43af62c6a47c909c88c6
#
_cell.length_a   1.000
_cell.length_b   1.000
_cell.length_c   1.000
_cell.angle_alpha   90.00
_cell.angle_beta   90.00
_cell.angle_gamma   90.00
#
_symmetry.space_group_name_H-M   'P 1'
#
loop_
_entity.id
_entity.type
_entity.pdbx_description
1 polymer ?
#
loop_
_entity_poly.entity_id
_entity_poly.type
_entity_poly.pdbx_seq_one_letter_code
_entity_poly.pdbx_strand_id
1 'polypeptide(L)'
;MKIKLYVFLTSTKDKDNTRSEMMMKTVESPFRPVIGDIIEDPGFDQGFHNGYEVVKVTVNYEKNECYVSLSPMAIDLEEISFDDYINKLTANGWEIVSKKDVSIG
;
A
#
# COMPACT_ATOMS: atom_id res chain seq x y z
N MET A 1 -3.01 -10.90 15.30
CA MET A 1 -2.19 -9.68 15.20
C MET A 1 -2.80 -8.74 14.18
N LYS A 2 -2.94 -7.50 14.52
CA LYS A 2 -3.43 -6.48 13.60
C LYS A 2 -2.29 -6.03 12.71
N ILE A 3 -2.48 -6.10 11.39
CA ILE A 3 -1.48 -5.73 10.40
C ILE A 3 -1.98 -4.53 9.62
N LYS A 4 -1.19 -3.47 9.61
CA LYS A 4 -1.49 -2.27 8.83
C LYS A 4 -0.55 -2.24 7.64
N LEU A 5 -1.12 -2.42 6.45
CA LEU A 5 -0.38 -2.40 5.19
C LEU A 5 -0.37 -0.98 4.64
N TYR A 6 0.79 -0.51 4.23
CA TYR A 6 0.95 0.82 3.63
C TYR A 6 1.53 0.69 2.24
N VAL A 7 0.96 1.41 1.30
CA VAL A 7 1.46 1.49 -0.06
C VAL A 7 1.44 2.93 -0.53
N PHE A 8 2.50 3.34 -1.21
CA PHE A 8 2.65 4.68 -1.76
C PHE A 8 2.45 4.61 -3.26
N LEU A 9 1.47 5.36 -3.77
CA LEU A 9 1.19 5.46 -5.20
C LEU A 9 1.78 6.75 -5.72
N THR A 10 2.43 6.70 -6.88
CA THR A 10 2.98 7.88 -7.52
C THR A 10 2.73 7.81 -9.03
N SER A 11 2.50 8.97 -9.62
CA SER A 11 2.32 9.10 -11.06
C SER A 11 2.99 10.38 -11.55
N THR A 12 3.71 10.27 -12.65
CA THR A 12 4.36 11.40 -13.33
C THR A 12 3.80 11.63 -14.73
N LYS A 13 2.65 11.01 -15.05
CA LYS A 13 2.02 11.13 -16.38
C LYS A 13 1.66 12.55 -16.73
N ASP A 14 1.29 13.36 -15.73
CA ASP A 14 1.10 14.78 -15.90
C ASP A 14 2.44 15.46 -15.75
N LYS A 15 2.97 15.99 -16.83
CA LYS A 15 4.29 16.64 -16.84
C LYS A 15 4.41 17.79 -15.85
N ASP A 16 3.28 18.41 -15.50
CA ASP A 16 3.25 19.57 -14.61
C ASP A 16 2.91 19.22 -13.17
N ASN A 17 2.41 18.00 -12.90
CA ASN A 17 1.97 17.60 -11.57
C ASN A 17 2.29 16.14 -11.29
N THR A 18 3.30 15.91 -10.45
CA THR A 18 3.52 14.60 -9.87
C THR A 18 2.43 14.38 -8.82
N ARG A 19 1.66 13.32 -8.98
CA ARG A 19 0.63 12.94 -8.01
C ARG A 19 1.14 11.81 -7.15
N SER A 20 0.85 11.89 -5.86
CA SER A 20 1.20 10.82 -4.93
C SER A 20 0.17 10.72 -3.82
N GLU A 21 -0.09 9.50 -3.40
CA GLU A 21 -0.98 9.21 -2.28
C GLU A 21 -0.44 8.04 -1.47
N MET A 22 -0.60 8.10 -0.15
CA MET A 22 -0.34 6.98 0.73
C MET A 22 -1.67 6.31 1.06
N MET A 23 -1.74 4.99 0.86
CA MET A 23 -2.93 4.21 1.17
C MET A 23 -2.62 3.20 2.26
N MET A 24 -3.60 2.91 3.09
CA MET A 24 -3.47 1.96 4.20
C MET A 24 -4.65 1.01 4.22
N LYS A 25 -4.37 -0.24 4.56
CA LYS A 25 -5.41 -1.24 4.84
C LYS A 25 -5.06 -1.99 6.11
N THR A 26 -6.04 -2.16 6.98
CA THR A 26 -5.88 -2.94 8.22
C THR A 26 -6.47 -4.32 8.03
N VAL A 27 -5.70 -5.36 8.35
CA VAL A 27 -6.16 -6.74 8.30
C VAL A 27 -5.79 -7.45 9.59
N GLU A 28 -6.58 -8.46 9.95
CA GLU A 28 -6.25 -9.38 11.03
C GLU A 28 -5.64 -10.63 10.44
N SER A 29 -4.52 -11.08 10.99
CA SER A 29 -3.87 -12.30 10.51
C SER A 29 -3.11 -12.97 11.63
N PRO A 30 -3.10 -14.32 11.66
CA PRO A 30 -2.22 -15.06 12.58
C PRO A 30 -0.76 -15.04 12.10
N PHE A 31 -0.51 -14.61 10.86
CA PHE A 31 0.83 -14.57 10.27
C PHE A 31 1.29 -13.14 10.10
N ARG A 32 2.54 -12.89 10.45
CA ARG A 32 3.18 -11.61 10.22
C ARG A 32 3.97 -11.67 8.93
N PRO A 33 3.79 -10.71 8.00
CA PRO A 33 4.64 -10.62 6.83
C PRO A 33 6.09 -10.37 7.21
N VAL A 34 7.01 -10.84 6.37
CA VAL A 34 8.45 -10.59 6.53
C VAL A 34 8.97 -9.88 5.29
N ILE A 35 10.09 -9.17 5.45
CA ILE A 35 10.72 -8.46 4.34
C ILE A 35 11.02 -9.46 3.21
N GLY A 36 10.63 -9.10 2.00
CA GLY A 36 10.77 -9.94 0.83
C GLY A 36 9.53 -10.70 0.43
N ASP A 37 8.54 -10.81 1.33
CA ASP A 37 7.26 -11.43 0.97
C ASP A 37 6.56 -10.58 -0.08
N ILE A 38 5.82 -11.25 -0.96
CA ILE A 38 4.98 -10.58 -1.94
C ILE A 38 3.54 -10.64 -1.44
N ILE A 39 2.94 -9.47 -1.26
CA ILE A 39 1.57 -9.34 -0.77
C ILE A 39 0.65 -9.11 -1.96
N GLU A 40 -0.38 -9.92 -2.06
CA GLU A 40 -1.44 -9.74 -3.04
C GLU A 40 -2.71 -9.27 -2.33
N ASP A 41 -3.49 -8.42 -2.99
CA ASP A 41 -4.73 -7.89 -2.45
C ASP A 41 -5.73 -7.67 -3.59
N PRO A 42 -7.04 -7.91 -3.35
CA PRO A 42 -8.06 -7.70 -4.40
C PRO A 42 -8.09 -6.27 -4.95
N GLY A 43 -7.58 -5.29 -4.19
CA GLY A 43 -7.49 -3.91 -4.65
C GLY A 43 -6.37 -3.64 -5.64
N PHE A 44 -5.40 -4.55 -5.74
CA PHE A 44 -4.27 -4.36 -6.65
C PHE A 44 -4.68 -4.72 -8.09
N ASP A 45 -4.16 -3.95 -9.04
CA ASP A 45 -4.38 -4.25 -10.45
C ASP A 45 -3.48 -5.41 -10.86
N GLN A 46 -4.07 -6.46 -11.43
CA GLN A 46 -3.37 -7.71 -11.72
C GLN A 46 -2.78 -7.79 -13.12
N GLY A 47 -2.58 -6.64 -13.77
CA GLY A 47 -2.12 -6.61 -15.16
C GLY A 47 -0.70 -7.12 -15.36
N PHE A 48 0.24 -6.71 -14.51
CA PHE A 48 1.67 -6.95 -14.74
C PHE A 48 2.41 -7.62 -13.59
N HIS A 49 1.75 -7.82 -12.45
CA HIS A 49 2.46 -8.30 -11.26
C HIS A 49 1.53 -9.14 -10.40
N ASN A 50 2.15 -9.93 -9.54
CA ASN A 50 1.44 -10.79 -8.62
C ASN A 50 1.46 -10.23 -7.19
N GLY A 51 1.43 -8.90 -7.07
CA GLY A 51 1.44 -8.24 -5.77
C GLY A 51 2.65 -7.32 -5.59
N TYR A 52 2.85 -6.84 -4.37
CA TYR A 52 3.92 -5.90 -4.05
C TYR A 52 4.77 -6.42 -2.92
N GLU A 53 6.07 -6.16 -3.01
CA GLU A 53 7.05 -6.67 -2.05
C GLU A 53 7.01 -5.91 -0.74
N VAL A 54 7.12 -6.65 0.37
CA VAL A 54 7.29 -6.07 1.70
C VAL A 54 8.73 -5.57 1.84
N VAL A 55 8.89 -4.26 2.04
CA VAL A 55 10.21 -3.63 2.12
C VAL A 55 10.57 -3.18 3.54
N LYS A 56 9.59 -3.05 4.43
CA LYS A 56 9.81 -2.68 5.82
C LYS A 56 8.74 -3.28 6.71
N VAL A 57 9.14 -3.81 7.86
CA VAL A 57 8.21 -4.33 8.87
C VAL A 57 8.57 -3.71 10.22
N THR A 58 7.60 -3.05 10.85
CA THR A 58 7.74 -2.49 12.19
C THR A 58 6.75 -3.20 13.11
N VAL A 59 7.25 -3.83 14.16
CA VAL A 59 6.42 -4.58 15.10
C VAL A 59 6.25 -3.78 16.38
N ASN A 60 5.00 -3.52 16.76
CA ASN A 60 4.67 -2.95 18.06
C ASN A 60 4.07 -4.07 18.92
N TYR A 61 4.92 -4.73 19.69
CA TYR A 61 4.50 -5.89 20.47
C TYR A 61 3.53 -5.52 21.61
N GLU A 62 3.62 -4.32 22.14
CA GLU A 62 2.73 -3.87 23.21
C GLU A 62 1.29 -3.79 22.75
N LYS A 63 1.07 -3.30 21.52
CA LYS A 63 -0.27 -3.15 20.94
C LYS A 63 -0.70 -4.36 20.13
N ASN A 64 0.18 -5.34 19.98
CA ASN A 64 -0.05 -6.50 19.11
C ASN A 64 -0.38 -6.07 17.68
N GLU A 65 0.41 -5.12 17.16
CA GLU A 65 0.25 -4.53 15.84
C GLU A 65 1.56 -4.63 15.04
N CYS A 66 1.42 -4.65 13.73
CA CYS A 66 2.55 -4.66 12.82
C CYS A 66 2.28 -3.67 11.70
N TYR A 67 3.27 -2.84 11.38
CA TYR A 67 3.18 -1.88 10.27
C TYR A 67 4.07 -2.38 9.14
N VAL A 68 3.46 -2.58 7.97
CA VAL A 68 4.12 -3.21 6.82
C VAL A 68 4.12 -2.22 5.66
N SER A 69 5.31 -1.83 5.22
CA SER A 69 5.44 -0.97 4.04
C SER A 69 5.72 -1.82 2.82
N LEU A 70 4.92 -1.61 1.77
CA LEU A 70 5.08 -2.28 0.50
C LEU A 70 5.90 -1.40 -0.45
N SER A 71 6.50 -2.01 -1.46
CA SER A 71 7.20 -1.27 -2.50
C SER A 71 6.25 -0.27 -3.17
N PRO A 72 6.72 0.93 -3.54
CA PRO A 72 5.86 1.94 -4.16
C PRO A 72 5.26 1.47 -5.48
N MET A 73 4.02 1.91 -5.74
CA MET A 73 3.33 1.67 -7.01
C MET A 73 3.62 2.84 -7.96
N ALA A 74 4.30 2.56 -9.06
CA ALA A 74 4.49 3.54 -10.13
C ALA A 74 3.34 3.37 -11.11
N ILE A 75 2.33 4.23 -11.01
CA ILE A 75 1.11 4.10 -11.80
C ILE A 75 1.38 4.25 -13.31
N ASP A 76 2.44 4.95 -13.66
CA ASP A 76 2.83 5.10 -15.07
C ASP A 76 3.16 3.76 -15.75
N LEU A 77 3.47 2.74 -14.97
CA LEU A 77 3.75 1.39 -15.46
C LEU A 77 2.49 0.52 -15.54
N GLU A 78 1.36 1.04 -15.07
CA GLU A 78 0.09 0.31 -15.06
C GLU A 78 -0.81 0.75 -16.21
N GLU A 79 -1.76 -0.10 -16.60
CA GLU A 79 -2.74 0.23 -17.63
C GLU A 79 -3.97 0.96 -17.12
N ILE A 80 -3.94 1.35 -15.86
CA ILE A 80 -5.05 1.98 -15.16
C ILE A 80 -4.65 3.41 -14.76
N SER A 81 -5.60 4.36 -14.80
CA SER A 81 -5.33 5.72 -14.39
C SER A 81 -5.14 5.80 -12.88
N PHE A 82 -4.47 6.88 -12.42
CA PHE A 82 -4.23 7.11 -11.00
C PHE A 82 -5.55 7.13 -10.21
N ASP A 83 -6.53 7.90 -10.68
CA ASP A 83 -7.82 8.03 -10.00
C ASP A 83 -8.58 6.71 -9.97
N ASP A 84 -8.55 5.95 -11.05
CA ASP A 84 -9.20 4.64 -11.10
C ASP A 84 -8.55 3.65 -10.15
N TYR A 85 -7.23 3.71 -10.00
CA TYR A 85 -6.53 2.83 -9.06
C TYR A 85 -6.89 3.18 -7.62
N ILE A 86 -6.92 4.49 -7.30
CA ILE A 86 -7.36 4.94 -5.96
C ILE A 86 -8.76 4.43 -5.66
N ASN A 87 -9.68 4.55 -6.63
CA ASN A 87 -11.05 4.09 -6.47
C ASN A 87 -11.12 2.57 -6.27
N LYS A 88 -10.32 1.82 -7.00
CA LYS A 88 -10.26 0.36 -6.86
C LYS A 88 -9.75 -0.05 -5.49
N LEU A 89 -8.70 0.60 -5.00
CA LEU A 89 -8.16 0.35 -3.67
C LEU A 89 -9.21 0.69 -2.60
N THR A 90 -9.82 1.85 -2.71
CA THR A 90 -10.86 2.28 -1.76
C THR A 90 -12.02 1.30 -1.70
N ALA A 91 -12.44 0.79 -2.85
CA ALA A 91 -13.52 -0.20 -2.93
C ALA A 91 -13.14 -1.54 -2.27
N ASN A 92 -11.86 -1.79 -2.04
CA ASN A 92 -11.36 -3.02 -1.44
C ASN A 92 -10.78 -2.81 -0.04
N GLY A 93 -11.22 -1.76 0.65
CA GLY A 93 -10.89 -1.55 2.06
C GLY A 93 -9.66 -0.71 2.35
N TRP A 94 -9.04 -0.15 1.33
CA TRP A 94 -7.92 0.76 1.51
C TRP A 94 -8.42 2.18 1.79
N GLU A 95 -7.65 2.93 2.57
CA GLU A 95 -7.97 4.30 2.95
C GLU A 95 -6.82 5.22 2.60
N ILE A 96 -7.13 6.45 2.17
CA ILE A 96 -6.11 7.48 1.98
C ILE A 96 -5.64 7.94 3.36
N VAL A 97 -4.33 8.01 3.55
CA VAL A 97 -3.72 8.42 4.82
C VAL A 97 -3.01 9.74 4.60
N SER A 98 -3.31 10.73 5.46
CA SER A 98 -2.58 11.98 5.40
C SER A 98 -1.17 11.79 5.97
N LYS A 99 -0.25 12.68 5.59
CA LYS A 99 1.13 12.63 6.10
C LYS A 99 1.18 12.76 7.63
N LYS A 100 0.17 13.40 8.23
CA LYS A 100 0.07 13.55 9.68
C LYS A 100 -0.26 12.24 10.39
N ASP A 101 -0.93 11.33 9.70
CA ASP A 101 -1.34 10.05 10.27
C ASP A 101 -0.27 8.98 10.13
N VAL A 102 0.76 9.23 9.35
CA VAL A 102 1.89 8.32 9.16
C VAL A 102 2.98 8.69 10.14
N SER A 103 2.79 8.33 11.40
CA SER A 103 3.76 8.57 12.47
C SER A 103 4.75 7.43 12.65
N ILE A 104 4.73 6.46 11.79
CA ILE A 104 5.64 5.32 11.79
C ILE A 104 6.90 5.71 11.05
N GLY A 105 7.78 6.33 11.74
CA GLY A 105 9.02 6.85 11.19
C GLY A 105 9.95 5.85 10.54
#